data_7070d26c315037d7416a99b7251680a1
#
_entry.id   7070d26c315037d7416a99b7251680a1
#
_cell.length_a   1.000
_cell.length_b   1.000
_cell.length_c   1.000
_cell.angle_alpha   90.00
_cell.angle_beta   90.00
_cell.angle_gamma   90.00
#
_symmetry.space_group_name_H-M   'P 1'
#
loop_
_entity.id
_entity.type
_entity.pdbx_description
1 polymer ?
#
loop_
_entity_poly.entity_id
_entity_poly.type
_entity_poly.pdbx_seq_one_letter_code
_entity_poly.pdbx_strand_id
1 'polypeptide(L)'
;MIISMWALYAIIAAVLWGVDYALTERALQTIRFPMLLSIELFFGFLTMLGIAIFSGSYKTDLAGLFSSNRAIALVVAIVVAFNIANMFIVLSIGDKNATLSGLIEISYPLFIALFSWLFFKENNLSAGAILGGIFVLTGVSLIYFSNK
;
A
#
# COMPACT_ATOMS: atom_id res chain seq x y z
N MET A 1 -21.44 -7.96 18.24
CA MET A 1 -20.87 -8.21 16.88
C MET A 1 -19.37 -8.33 17.05
N ILE A 2 -18.79 -9.52 16.89
CA ILE A 2 -17.34 -9.75 17.08
C ILE A 2 -16.67 -9.31 15.77
N ILE A 3 -15.82 -8.29 15.85
CA ILE A 3 -15.01 -7.87 14.69
C ILE A 3 -14.07 -9.03 14.34
N SER A 4 -14.07 -9.46 13.08
CA SER A 4 -13.15 -10.49 12.61
C SER A 4 -11.70 -9.99 12.63
N MET A 5 -10.74 -10.87 12.93
CA MET A 5 -9.33 -10.50 13.08
C MET A 5 -8.74 -9.79 11.85
N TRP A 6 -9.11 -10.22 10.65
CA TRP A 6 -8.65 -9.56 9.42
C TRP A 6 -9.12 -8.10 9.32
N ALA A 7 -10.37 -7.82 9.74
CA ALA A 7 -10.91 -6.46 9.73
C ALA A 7 -10.22 -5.58 10.78
N LEU A 8 -9.89 -6.14 11.95
CA LEU A 8 -9.11 -5.44 12.97
C LEU A 8 -7.73 -5.04 12.45
N TYR A 9 -7.03 -5.98 11.79
CA TYR A 9 -5.72 -5.68 11.20
C TYR A 9 -5.81 -4.59 10.13
N ALA A 10 -6.85 -4.63 9.28
CA ALA A 10 -7.06 -3.62 8.25
C ALA A 10 -7.33 -2.23 8.85
N ILE A 11 -8.11 -2.15 9.94
CA ILE A 11 -8.37 -0.89 10.64
C ILE A 11 -7.09 -0.34 11.27
N ILE A 12 -6.31 -1.18 11.94
CA ILE A 12 -5.03 -0.77 12.53
C ILE A 12 -4.08 -0.24 11.44
N ALA A 13 -3.98 -0.95 10.32
CA ALA A 13 -3.17 -0.50 9.19
C ALA A 13 -3.65 0.85 8.65
N ALA A 14 -4.96 1.06 8.49
CA ALA A 14 -5.51 2.34 8.02
C ALA A 14 -5.19 3.50 8.97
N VAL A 15 -5.27 3.27 10.29
CA VAL A 15 -4.91 4.29 11.29
C VAL A 15 -3.42 4.63 11.21
N LEU A 16 -2.56 3.61 11.10
CA LEU A 16 -1.10 3.81 11.03
C LEU A 16 -0.70 4.50 9.73
N TRP A 17 -1.30 4.15 8.59
CA TRP A 17 -1.09 4.88 7.33
C TRP A 17 -1.53 6.34 7.42
N GLY A 18 -2.65 6.62 8.11
CA GLY A 18 -3.07 8.01 8.34
C GLY A 18 -2.07 8.81 9.16
N VAL A 19 -1.47 8.20 10.20
CA VAL A 19 -0.38 8.82 10.98
C VAL A 19 0.86 9.03 10.12
N ASP A 20 1.25 8.01 9.37
CA ASP A 20 2.42 8.04 8.49
C ASP A 20 2.32 9.20 7.47
N TYR A 21 1.21 9.32 6.75
CA TYR A 21 1.01 10.37 5.76
C TYR A 21 1.03 11.78 6.38
N ALA A 22 0.43 11.95 7.55
CA ALA A 22 0.46 13.23 8.25
C ALA A 22 1.90 13.61 8.69
N LEU A 23 2.71 12.65 9.11
CA LEU A 23 4.11 12.87 9.44
C LEU A 23 4.96 13.10 8.19
N THR A 24 4.72 12.36 7.11
CA THR A 24 5.38 12.52 5.81
C THR A 24 5.18 13.94 5.27
N GLU A 25 3.96 14.48 5.30
CA GLU A 25 3.69 15.87 4.90
C GLU A 25 4.55 16.87 5.68
N ARG A 26 4.74 16.65 6.96
CA ARG A 26 5.61 17.52 7.79
C ARG A 26 7.08 17.32 7.51
N ALA A 27 7.53 16.07 7.32
CA ALA A 27 8.91 15.74 7.00
C ALA A 27 9.35 16.33 5.67
N LEU A 28 8.48 16.35 4.66
CA LEU A 28 8.75 16.93 3.34
C LEU A 28 9.02 18.44 3.35
N GLN A 29 8.65 19.14 4.42
CA GLN A 29 9.02 20.55 4.61
C GLN A 29 10.51 20.74 4.90
N THR A 30 11.22 19.67 5.32
CA THR A 30 12.61 19.73 5.74
C THR A 30 13.49 18.78 4.92
N ILE A 31 12.97 17.64 4.50
CA ILE A 31 13.72 16.57 3.83
C ILE A 31 13.07 16.33 2.46
N ARG A 32 13.90 16.19 1.41
CA ARG A 32 13.42 15.84 0.08
C ARG A 32 12.95 14.39 0.02
N PHE A 33 11.90 14.12 -0.77
CA PHE A 33 11.26 12.80 -0.87
C PHE A 33 12.23 11.62 -1.11
N PRO A 34 13.30 11.72 -1.94
CA PRO A 34 14.17 10.56 -2.15
C PRO A 34 14.91 10.16 -0.88
N MET A 35 15.32 11.13 -0.06
CA MET A 35 16.03 10.85 1.20
C MET A 35 15.06 10.33 2.25
N LEU A 36 13.85 10.89 2.35
CA LEU A 36 12.82 10.41 3.27
C LEU A 36 12.48 8.95 3.00
N LEU A 37 12.11 8.62 1.75
CA LEU A 37 11.82 7.23 1.36
C LEU A 37 13.00 6.28 1.56
N SER A 38 14.23 6.74 1.31
CA SER A 38 15.41 5.92 1.55
C SER A 38 15.55 5.53 3.01
N ILE A 39 15.29 6.46 3.93
CA ILE A 39 15.33 6.21 5.38
C ILE A 39 14.21 5.25 5.79
N GLU A 40 12.98 5.51 5.35
CA GLU A 40 11.81 4.67 5.65
C GLU A 40 12.02 3.23 5.19
N LEU A 41 12.42 3.04 3.93
CA LEU A 41 12.65 1.73 3.34
C LEU A 41 13.82 0.99 4.01
N PHE A 42 14.89 1.71 4.39
CA PHE A 42 16.03 1.12 5.08
C PHE A 42 15.64 0.59 6.46
N PHE A 43 14.99 1.41 7.28
CA PHE A 43 14.54 0.98 8.61
C PHE A 43 13.42 -0.05 8.53
N GLY A 44 12.51 0.06 7.56
CA GLY A 44 11.50 -0.94 7.26
C GLY A 44 12.13 -2.30 6.92
N PHE A 45 13.15 -2.31 6.07
CA PHE A 45 13.92 -3.52 5.74
C PHE A 45 14.57 -4.14 6.98
N LEU A 46 15.26 -3.35 7.79
CA LEU A 46 15.92 -3.85 9.01
C LEU A 46 14.92 -4.45 10.00
N THR A 47 13.77 -3.80 10.16
CA THR A 47 12.70 -4.27 11.05
C THR A 47 12.16 -5.63 10.58
N MET A 48 11.80 -5.74 9.31
CA MET A 48 11.24 -6.99 8.76
C MET A 48 12.27 -8.10 8.70
N LEU A 49 13.53 -7.79 8.37
CA LEU A 49 14.62 -8.75 8.42
C LEU A 49 14.85 -9.26 9.86
N GLY A 50 14.82 -8.37 10.84
CA GLY A 50 14.90 -8.74 12.25
C GLY A 50 13.79 -9.73 12.65
N ILE A 51 12.54 -9.42 12.30
CA ILE A 51 11.39 -10.30 12.55
C ILE A 51 11.59 -11.67 11.88
N ALA A 52 12.02 -11.70 10.61
CA ALA A 52 12.27 -12.95 9.89
C ALA A 52 13.37 -13.81 10.52
N ILE A 53 14.43 -13.17 11.01
CA ILE A 53 15.53 -13.86 11.72
C ILE A 53 15.03 -14.43 13.05
N PHE A 54 14.34 -13.62 13.87
CA PHE A 54 13.83 -14.05 15.17
C PHE A 54 12.75 -15.12 15.07
N SER A 55 11.91 -15.09 14.01
CA SER A 55 10.92 -16.14 13.76
C SER A 55 11.54 -17.44 13.23
N GLY A 56 12.79 -17.41 12.80
CA GLY A 56 13.49 -18.57 12.23
C GLY A 56 13.06 -18.93 10.80
N SER A 57 12.13 -18.16 10.21
CA SER A 57 11.55 -18.47 8.88
C SER A 57 12.50 -18.16 7.70
N TYR A 58 13.45 -17.27 7.88
CA TYR A 58 14.24 -16.67 6.78
C TYR A 58 14.94 -17.72 5.88
N LYS A 59 15.44 -18.85 6.45
CA LYS A 59 16.14 -19.88 5.67
C LYS A 59 15.19 -20.63 4.75
N THR A 60 14.04 -21.02 5.28
CA THR A 60 13.01 -21.74 4.51
C THR A 60 12.39 -20.86 3.44
N ASP A 61 12.13 -19.60 3.77
CA ASP A 61 11.51 -18.64 2.88
C ASP A 61 12.45 -18.27 1.72
N LEU A 62 13.75 -18.05 1.99
CA LEU A 62 14.74 -17.82 0.94
C LEU A 62 14.92 -19.04 0.05
N ALA A 63 14.99 -20.24 0.62
CA ALA A 63 15.07 -21.48 -0.17
C ALA A 63 13.83 -21.64 -1.06
N GLY A 64 12.63 -21.36 -0.54
CA GLY A 64 11.39 -21.37 -1.30
C GLY A 64 11.37 -20.35 -2.44
N LEU A 65 11.83 -19.13 -2.18
CA LEU A 65 11.92 -18.07 -3.18
C LEU A 65 12.85 -18.49 -4.34
N PHE A 66 14.05 -18.96 -4.05
CA PHE A 66 15.04 -19.32 -5.07
C PHE A 66 14.77 -20.68 -5.74
N SER A 67 13.79 -21.44 -5.28
CA SER A 67 13.38 -22.69 -5.92
C SER A 67 12.52 -22.50 -7.17
N SER A 68 11.98 -21.32 -7.43
CA SER A 68 11.03 -21.07 -8.51
C SER A 68 11.24 -19.69 -9.17
N ASN A 69 11.51 -19.72 -10.48
CA ASN A 69 11.58 -18.49 -11.28
C ASN A 69 10.28 -17.66 -11.22
N ARG A 70 9.13 -18.34 -11.07
CA ARG A 70 7.84 -17.66 -10.91
C ARG A 70 7.76 -16.91 -9.59
N ALA A 71 8.25 -17.49 -8.50
CA ALA A 71 8.30 -16.84 -7.19
C ALA A 71 9.22 -15.61 -7.24
N ILE A 72 10.39 -15.74 -7.84
CA ILE A 72 11.32 -14.61 -8.04
C ILE A 72 10.65 -13.51 -8.86
N ALA A 73 10.03 -13.83 -9.98
CA ALA A 73 9.37 -12.86 -10.85
C ALA A 73 8.23 -12.11 -10.12
N LEU A 74 7.42 -12.81 -9.31
CA LEU A 74 6.37 -12.20 -8.50
C LEU A 74 6.95 -11.24 -7.46
N VAL A 75 7.99 -11.65 -6.73
CA VAL A 75 8.62 -10.78 -5.73
C VAL A 75 9.26 -9.56 -6.39
N VAL A 76 9.94 -9.71 -7.53
CA VAL A 76 10.48 -8.58 -8.28
C VAL A 76 9.38 -7.62 -8.72
N ALA A 77 8.26 -8.14 -9.24
CA ALA A 77 7.13 -7.32 -9.64
C ALA A 77 6.52 -6.55 -8.45
N ILE A 78 6.39 -7.21 -7.29
CA ILE A 78 5.92 -6.57 -6.04
C ILE A 78 6.88 -5.45 -5.63
N VAL A 79 8.19 -5.70 -5.60
CA VAL A 79 9.19 -4.70 -5.22
C VAL A 79 9.15 -3.49 -6.15
N VAL A 80 9.05 -3.70 -7.46
CA VAL A 80 8.97 -2.61 -8.44
C VAL A 80 7.69 -1.81 -8.24
N ALA A 81 6.52 -2.47 -8.16
CA ALA A 81 5.24 -1.80 -7.97
C ALA A 81 5.19 -1.02 -6.65
N PHE A 82 5.66 -1.61 -5.55
CA PHE A 82 5.72 -1.00 -4.23
C PHE A 82 6.57 0.27 -4.23
N ASN A 83 7.80 0.22 -4.78
CA ASN A 83 8.69 1.40 -4.80
C ASN A 83 8.12 2.52 -5.68
N ILE A 84 7.55 2.19 -6.83
CA ILE A 84 6.94 3.18 -7.72
C ILE A 84 5.70 3.80 -7.06
N ALA A 85 4.83 3.01 -6.43
CA ALA A 85 3.66 3.51 -5.73
C ALA A 85 4.03 4.46 -4.58
N ASN A 86 5.00 4.07 -3.73
CA ASN A 86 5.49 4.93 -2.65
C ASN A 86 6.08 6.25 -3.17
N MET A 87 6.84 6.21 -4.27
CA MET A 87 7.35 7.43 -4.88
C MET A 87 6.22 8.37 -5.29
N PHE A 88 5.19 7.86 -5.97
CA PHE A 88 4.08 8.69 -6.43
C PHE A 88 3.19 9.21 -5.31
N ILE A 89 2.94 8.42 -4.25
CA ILE A 89 2.14 8.92 -3.13
C ILE A 89 2.87 10.02 -2.36
N VAL A 90 4.18 9.87 -2.12
CA VAL A 90 4.97 10.90 -1.43
C VAL A 90 5.11 12.17 -2.27
N LEU A 91 5.26 12.06 -3.60
CA LEU A 91 5.19 13.21 -4.51
C LEU A 91 3.83 13.91 -4.43
N SER A 92 2.73 13.15 -4.46
CA SER A 92 1.38 13.70 -4.35
C SER A 92 1.14 14.44 -3.03
N ILE A 93 1.65 13.91 -1.92
CA ILE A 93 1.60 14.55 -0.60
C ILE A 93 2.39 15.87 -0.63
N GLY A 94 3.58 15.86 -1.23
CA GLY A 94 4.41 17.06 -1.36
C GLY A 94 3.79 18.15 -2.24
N ASP A 95 3.09 17.76 -3.30
CA ASP A 95 2.48 18.69 -4.25
C ASP A 95 1.15 19.29 -3.75
N LYS A 96 0.41 18.54 -2.95
CA LYS A 96 -0.92 18.99 -2.47
C LYS A 96 -1.03 18.96 -0.95
N ASN A 97 -1.30 17.81 -0.36
CA ASN A 97 -1.29 17.50 1.07
C ASN A 97 -1.61 16.02 1.31
N ALA A 98 -1.32 15.52 2.52
CA ALA A 98 -1.55 14.13 2.91
C ALA A 98 -3.02 13.71 2.83
N THR A 99 -3.94 14.58 3.29
CA THR A 99 -5.37 14.26 3.35
C THR A 99 -5.96 14.00 1.97
N LEU A 100 -5.74 14.92 1.02
CA LEU A 100 -6.31 14.80 -0.32
C LEU A 100 -5.65 13.65 -1.11
N SER A 101 -4.34 13.49 -0.97
CA SER A 101 -3.60 12.37 -1.59
C SER A 101 -4.12 11.03 -1.10
N GLY A 102 -4.24 10.83 0.22
CA GLY A 102 -4.77 9.61 0.80
C GLY A 102 -6.24 9.35 0.43
N LEU A 103 -7.09 10.39 0.37
CA LEU A 103 -8.47 10.24 -0.05
C LEU A 103 -8.62 9.81 -1.53
N ILE A 104 -7.71 10.23 -2.41
CA ILE A 104 -7.70 9.74 -3.80
C ILE A 104 -7.14 8.32 -3.85
N GLU A 105 -6.08 8.04 -3.09
CA GLU A 105 -5.45 6.73 -3.04
C GLU A 105 -6.42 5.62 -2.56
N ILE A 106 -7.40 5.92 -1.72
CA ILE A 106 -8.41 4.94 -1.25
C ILE A 106 -9.16 4.24 -2.39
N SER A 107 -9.00 4.68 -3.64
CA SER A 107 -9.50 3.97 -4.83
C SER A 107 -8.71 2.70 -5.18
N TYR A 108 -7.50 2.47 -4.61
CA TYR A 108 -6.67 1.33 -4.98
C TYR A 108 -7.33 -0.07 -4.84
N PRO A 109 -8.29 -0.32 -3.93
CA PRO A 109 -8.95 -1.63 -3.86
C PRO A 109 -9.69 -2.00 -5.15
N LEU A 110 -10.14 -1.02 -5.93
CA LEU A 110 -10.77 -1.26 -7.23
C LEU A 110 -9.76 -1.79 -8.24
N PHE A 111 -8.53 -1.25 -8.20
CA PHE A 111 -7.42 -1.74 -9.02
C PHE A 111 -6.94 -3.13 -8.56
N ILE A 112 -6.98 -3.44 -7.26
CA ILE A 112 -6.73 -4.81 -6.76
C ILE A 112 -7.69 -5.78 -7.43
N ALA A 113 -9.00 -5.50 -7.40
CA ALA A 113 -9.99 -6.35 -8.02
C ALA A 113 -9.78 -6.52 -9.53
N LEU A 114 -9.47 -5.42 -10.23
CA LEU A 114 -9.17 -5.43 -11.66
C LEU A 114 -7.95 -6.30 -11.98
N PHE A 115 -6.84 -6.11 -11.26
CA PHE A 115 -5.60 -6.85 -11.52
C PHE A 115 -5.68 -8.31 -11.05
N SER A 116 -6.39 -8.61 -9.96
CA SER A 116 -6.66 -10.01 -9.56
C SER A 116 -7.42 -10.75 -10.64
N TRP A 117 -8.42 -10.13 -11.25
CA TRP A 117 -9.12 -10.72 -12.38
C TRP A 117 -8.23 -10.82 -13.64
N LEU A 118 -7.46 -9.79 -13.95
CA LEU A 118 -6.64 -9.74 -15.17
C LEU A 118 -5.50 -10.79 -15.13
N PHE A 119 -4.78 -10.87 -14.02
CA PHE A 119 -3.58 -11.72 -13.91
C PHE A 119 -3.88 -13.12 -13.44
N PHE A 120 -4.86 -13.29 -12.55
CA PHE A 120 -5.13 -14.57 -11.89
C PHE A 120 -6.50 -15.15 -12.22
N LYS A 121 -7.37 -14.39 -12.93
CA LYS A 121 -8.77 -14.75 -13.23
C LYS A 121 -9.62 -14.99 -11.98
N GLU A 122 -9.22 -14.40 -10.86
CA GLU A 122 -9.95 -14.47 -9.60
C GLU A 122 -11.02 -13.38 -9.56
N ASN A 123 -12.23 -13.76 -9.18
CA ASN A 123 -13.33 -12.82 -8.97
C ASN A 123 -13.79 -12.90 -7.52
N ASN A 124 -13.27 -12.01 -6.69
CA ASN A 124 -13.56 -11.96 -5.26
C ASN A 124 -14.57 -10.86 -4.91
N LEU A 125 -15.26 -10.28 -5.91
CA LEU A 125 -16.19 -9.19 -5.72
C LEU A 125 -17.62 -9.70 -5.46
N SER A 126 -18.14 -9.38 -4.29
CA SER A 126 -19.60 -9.46 -4.02
C SER A 126 -20.33 -8.25 -4.63
N ALA A 127 -21.62 -8.36 -4.83
CA ALA A 127 -22.46 -7.23 -5.28
C ALA A 127 -22.33 -6.01 -4.36
N GLY A 128 -22.22 -6.25 -3.03
CA GLY A 128 -21.98 -5.18 -2.06
C GLY A 128 -20.62 -4.50 -2.24
N ALA A 129 -19.56 -5.26 -2.58
CA ALA A 129 -18.25 -4.70 -2.86
C ALA A 129 -18.24 -3.84 -4.14
N ILE A 130 -18.98 -4.25 -5.17
CA ILE A 130 -19.15 -3.46 -6.41
C ILE A 130 -19.85 -2.13 -6.11
N LEU A 131 -20.96 -2.17 -5.38
CA LEU A 131 -21.67 -0.95 -4.97
C LEU A 131 -20.78 -0.03 -4.13
N GLY A 132 -20.07 -0.58 -3.14
CA GLY A 132 -19.10 0.18 -2.34
C GLY A 132 -18.02 0.83 -3.20
N GLY A 133 -17.51 0.11 -4.20
CA GLY A 133 -16.54 0.63 -5.17
C GLY A 133 -17.07 1.82 -5.98
N ILE A 134 -18.33 1.78 -6.40
CA ILE A 134 -18.97 2.91 -7.10
C ILE A 134 -19.03 4.14 -6.19
N PHE A 135 -19.37 3.98 -4.91
CA PHE A 135 -19.37 5.09 -3.96
C PHE A 135 -17.97 5.66 -3.74
N VAL A 136 -16.93 4.80 -3.66
CA VAL A 136 -15.54 5.24 -3.57
C VAL A 136 -15.16 6.08 -4.78
N LEU A 137 -15.42 5.61 -6.02
CA LEU A 137 -15.12 6.37 -7.24
C LEU A 137 -15.87 7.70 -7.31
N THR A 138 -17.14 7.70 -6.92
CA THR A 138 -17.93 8.93 -6.87
C THR A 138 -17.35 9.92 -5.87
N GLY A 139 -17.00 9.46 -4.66
CA GLY A 139 -16.38 10.26 -3.62
C GLY A 139 -15.03 10.85 -4.06
N VAL A 140 -14.15 10.02 -4.62
CA VAL A 140 -12.85 10.45 -5.16
C VAL A 140 -13.03 11.51 -6.27
N SER A 141 -13.98 11.30 -7.17
CA SER A 141 -14.29 12.26 -8.25
C SER A 141 -14.76 13.61 -7.67
N LEU A 142 -15.65 13.60 -6.69
CA LEU A 142 -16.09 14.82 -6.01
C LEU A 142 -14.93 15.56 -5.33
N ILE A 143 -14.06 14.82 -4.63
CA ILE A 143 -12.88 15.39 -3.97
C ILE A 143 -11.99 16.06 -5.01
N TYR A 144 -11.68 15.37 -6.12
CA TYR A 144 -10.82 15.92 -7.17
C TYR A 144 -11.40 17.20 -7.78
N PHE A 145 -12.68 17.19 -8.18
CA PHE A 145 -13.31 18.35 -8.82
C PHE A 145 -13.54 19.52 -7.88
N SER A 146 -13.72 19.26 -6.58
CA SER A 146 -13.91 20.32 -5.56
C SER A 146 -12.60 20.99 -5.11
N ASN A 147 -11.44 20.38 -5.41
CA ASN A 147 -10.12 20.86 -4.96
C ASN A 147 -9.16 21.16 -6.14
N LYS A 148 -9.72 21.39 -7.30
CA LYS A 148 -9.02 21.73 -8.55
C LYS A 148 -8.44 23.12 -8.52
#